data_5cb91eba350c487ca6c38181883e2709
#
_entry.id   5cb91eba350c487ca6c38181883e2709
#
_cell.length_a   1.000
_cell.length_b   1.000
_cell.length_c   1.000
_cell.angle_alpha   90.00
_cell.angle_beta   90.00
_cell.angle_gamma   90.00
#
_symmetry.space_group_name_H-M   'P 1'
#
loop_
_entity.id
_entity.type
_entity.pdbx_description
1 polymer ?
#
loop_
_entity_poly.entity_id
_entity_poly.type
_entity_poly.pdbx_seq_one_letter_code
_entity_poly.pdbx_strand_id
1 'polypeptide(L)'
;MFPRYPRYLWRNTQPKINVIQTPPLRVLSDYQIKIIKDSWEILNKHPVESGQAIFYTFLKRYPEHKKRYPAFRNMTLEELKDTPQIRHHCSRIMEFFGAAIDSLGTEQQRDILVTALSDNADYHGKKGITKEHFIQMRNVMLEVISGACKLDDEEKKAWSDLMDIMYHITFNVLDALNK
;
A
#
# COMPACT_ATOMS: atom_id res chain seq x y z
N MET A 1 2.46 22.45 -10.57
CA MET A 1 1.81 22.73 -9.27
C MET A 1 1.74 21.39 -8.56
N PHE A 2 2.65 21.13 -7.62
CA PHE A 2 2.72 19.81 -6.97
C PHE A 2 1.52 19.60 -6.05
N PRO A 3 0.88 18.39 -6.04
CA PRO A 3 -0.18 18.11 -5.11
C PRO A 3 0.34 18.21 -3.68
N ARG A 4 -0.39 18.90 -2.81
CA ARG A 4 -0.08 19.03 -1.39
C ARG A 4 -0.39 17.72 -0.68
N TYR A 5 0.57 16.83 -0.58
CA TYR A 5 0.47 15.68 0.31
C TYR A 5 0.40 16.16 1.77
N PRO A 6 -0.44 15.53 2.61
CA PRO A 6 -0.57 15.94 4.00
C PRO A 6 0.77 15.86 4.75
N ARG A 7 1.14 16.91 5.49
CA ARG A 7 2.41 17.05 6.22
C ARG A 7 2.72 15.94 7.24
N TYR A 8 1.78 15.06 7.57
CA TYR A 8 2.01 13.95 8.51
C TYR A 8 2.77 12.77 7.87
N LEU A 9 2.90 12.70 6.55
CA LEU A 9 3.76 11.73 5.87
C LEU A 9 5.25 12.10 5.95
N TRP A 10 5.56 13.34 6.35
CA TRP A 10 6.92 13.87 6.38
C TRP A 10 7.30 14.36 7.79
N ARG A 11 7.06 13.56 8.83
CA ARG A 11 7.75 13.84 10.09
C ARG A 11 9.23 13.59 9.86
N ASN A 12 10.01 14.65 10.06
CA ASN A 12 11.47 14.72 9.92
C ASN A 12 12.15 13.84 10.98
N THR A 13 11.92 12.54 10.91
CA THR A 13 12.66 11.54 11.65
C THR A 13 13.59 10.90 10.63
N GLN A 14 14.86 11.30 10.68
CA GLN A 14 15.95 10.55 10.04
C GLN A 14 15.68 9.07 10.32
N PRO A 15 15.60 8.20 9.31
CA PRO A 15 15.40 6.79 9.55
C PRO A 15 16.51 6.31 10.49
N LYS A 16 16.17 5.94 11.72
CA LYS A 16 17.08 5.35 12.71
C LYS A 16 17.53 3.95 12.29
N ILE A 17 17.16 3.55 11.11
CA ILE A 17 17.61 2.32 10.48
C ILE A 17 18.81 2.74 9.65
N ASN A 18 20.03 2.35 10.08
CA ASN A 18 21.18 2.27 9.18
C ASN A 18 20.62 1.72 7.87
N VAL A 19 20.79 2.48 6.79
CA VAL A 19 20.39 2.04 5.44
C VAL A 19 21.09 0.70 5.24
N ILE A 20 20.39 -0.34 5.65
CA ILE A 20 20.80 -1.73 5.46
C ILE A 20 21.10 -1.76 3.98
N GLN A 21 22.27 -2.28 3.61
CA GLN A 21 22.63 -2.55 2.23
C GLN A 21 21.49 -3.37 1.61
N THR A 22 20.46 -2.65 1.17
CA THR A 22 19.38 -3.29 0.42
C THR A 22 20.02 -3.72 -0.89
N PRO A 23 19.93 -5.00 -1.23
CA PRO A 23 20.37 -5.44 -2.55
C PRO A 23 19.71 -4.52 -3.59
N PRO A 24 20.29 -4.36 -4.78
CA PRO A 24 19.74 -3.49 -5.80
C PRO A 24 18.26 -3.85 -5.98
N LEU A 25 17.38 -2.88 -5.68
CA LEU A 25 15.95 -3.07 -5.91
C LEU A 25 15.77 -3.42 -7.37
N ARG A 26 14.93 -4.41 -7.64
CA ARG A 26 14.52 -4.72 -9.01
C ARG A 26 14.04 -3.42 -9.66
N VAL A 27 14.57 -3.09 -10.83
CA VAL A 27 14.21 -1.88 -11.54
C VAL A 27 13.02 -2.19 -12.44
N LEU A 28 11.94 -1.44 -12.31
CA LEU A 28 10.84 -1.49 -13.25
C LEU A 28 11.27 -0.81 -14.56
N SER A 29 10.89 -1.38 -15.69
CA SER A 29 11.07 -0.71 -16.98
C SER A 29 10.12 0.47 -17.13
N ASP A 30 10.46 1.43 -18.01
CA ASP A 30 9.58 2.58 -18.29
C ASP A 30 8.19 2.12 -18.76
N TYR A 31 8.13 1.01 -19.48
CA TYR A 31 6.89 0.40 -19.93
C TYR A 31 6.05 -0.12 -18.74
N GLN A 32 6.67 -0.81 -17.78
CA GLN A 32 5.97 -1.26 -16.57
C GLN A 32 5.49 -0.06 -15.71
N ILE A 33 6.32 0.97 -15.59
CA ILE A 33 5.94 2.20 -14.87
C ILE A 33 4.74 2.85 -15.54
N LYS A 34 4.73 2.92 -16.87
CA LYS A 34 3.60 3.48 -17.61
C LYS A 34 2.31 2.67 -17.35
N ILE A 35 2.35 1.35 -17.48
CA ILE A 35 1.21 0.46 -17.20
C ILE A 35 0.64 0.71 -15.79
N ILE A 36 1.52 0.75 -14.78
CA ILE A 36 1.12 0.94 -13.39
C ILE A 36 0.45 2.31 -13.22
N LYS A 37 1.02 3.37 -13.77
CA LYS A 37 0.46 4.73 -13.68
C LYS A 37 -0.88 4.84 -14.41
N ASP A 38 -1.00 4.32 -15.61
CA ASP A 38 -2.24 4.37 -16.40
C ASP A 38 -3.38 3.63 -15.69
N SER A 39 -3.12 2.44 -15.18
CA SER A 39 -4.12 1.66 -14.44
C SER A 39 -4.46 2.30 -13.08
N TRP A 40 -3.47 2.92 -12.41
CA TRP A 40 -3.72 3.66 -11.18
C TRP A 40 -4.63 4.88 -11.38
N GLU A 41 -4.50 5.59 -12.49
CA GLU A 41 -5.39 6.70 -12.82
C GLU A 41 -6.87 6.28 -12.90
N ILE A 42 -7.14 5.04 -13.36
CA ILE A 42 -8.51 4.50 -13.39
C ILE A 42 -9.08 4.40 -11.98
N LEU A 43 -8.30 3.84 -11.05
CA LEU A 43 -8.71 3.67 -9.65
C LEU A 43 -8.80 5.02 -8.92
N ASN A 44 -7.92 5.95 -9.26
CA ASN A 44 -7.82 7.25 -8.61
C ASN A 44 -8.91 8.25 -9.04
N LYS A 45 -9.75 7.88 -10.03
CA LYS A 45 -10.97 8.66 -10.35
C LYS A 45 -11.97 8.64 -9.20
N HIS A 46 -12.01 7.54 -8.45
CA HIS A 46 -12.90 7.33 -7.30
C HIS A 46 -12.10 6.71 -6.14
N PRO A 47 -11.18 7.47 -5.51
CA PRO A 47 -10.18 6.89 -4.61
C PRO A 47 -10.79 6.26 -3.36
N VAL A 48 -11.84 6.85 -2.79
CA VAL A 48 -12.49 6.29 -1.60
C VAL A 48 -13.17 4.97 -1.92
N GLU A 49 -13.91 4.91 -3.03
CA GLU A 49 -14.62 3.73 -3.49
C GLU A 49 -13.66 2.60 -3.88
N SER A 50 -12.55 2.94 -4.54
CA SER A 50 -11.48 2.00 -4.89
C SER A 50 -10.80 1.44 -3.64
N GLY A 51 -10.47 2.31 -2.69
CA GLY A 51 -9.92 1.89 -1.39
C GLY A 51 -10.91 1.03 -0.60
N GLN A 52 -12.20 1.33 -0.65
CA GLN A 52 -13.25 0.52 -0.05
C GLN A 52 -13.33 -0.86 -0.72
N ALA A 53 -13.29 -0.94 -2.05
CA ALA A 53 -13.32 -2.22 -2.77
C ALA A 53 -12.16 -3.12 -2.32
N ILE A 54 -10.95 -2.58 -2.20
CA ILE A 54 -9.78 -3.30 -1.70
C ILE A 54 -10.00 -3.75 -0.24
N PHE A 55 -10.34 -2.82 0.64
CA PHE A 55 -10.40 -3.10 2.07
C PHE A 55 -11.56 -4.03 2.45
N TYR A 56 -12.73 -3.90 1.78
CA TYR A 56 -13.84 -4.84 2.01
C TYR A 56 -13.56 -6.23 1.48
N THR A 57 -12.94 -6.34 0.30
CA THR A 57 -12.50 -7.65 -0.21
C THR A 57 -11.53 -8.31 0.77
N PHE A 58 -10.62 -7.53 1.35
CA PHE A 58 -9.71 -8.00 2.39
C PHE A 58 -10.43 -8.49 3.64
N LEU A 59 -11.33 -7.70 4.22
CA LEU A 59 -12.08 -8.10 5.42
C LEU A 59 -13.09 -9.21 5.17
N LYS A 60 -13.62 -9.32 3.94
CA LYS A 60 -14.49 -10.43 3.54
C LYS A 60 -13.73 -11.76 3.48
N ARG A 61 -12.50 -11.71 2.95
CA ARG A 61 -11.64 -12.90 2.80
C ARG A 61 -10.99 -13.31 4.11
N TYR A 62 -10.62 -12.33 4.93
CA TYR A 62 -9.89 -12.50 6.18
C TYR A 62 -10.64 -11.81 7.34
N PRO A 63 -11.82 -12.32 7.75
CA PRO A 63 -12.69 -11.63 8.71
C PRO A 63 -12.07 -11.47 10.10
N GLU A 64 -11.08 -12.29 10.45
CA GLU A 64 -10.33 -12.22 11.71
C GLU A 64 -9.60 -10.87 11.88
N HIS A 65 -9.20 -10.22 10.79
CA HIS A 65 -8.52 -8.92 10.85
C HIS A 65 -9.43 -7.80 11.35
N LYS A 66 -10.74 -7.94 11.22
CA LYS A 66 -11.70 -6.96 11.74
C LYS A 66 -11.53 -6.75 13.25
N LYS A 67 -11.13 -7.80 13.99
CA LYS A 67 -10.90 -7.74 15.45
C LYS A 67 -9.77 -6.77 15.83
N ARG A 68 -8.84 -6.48 14.92
CA ARG A 68 -7.73 -5.53 15.13
C ARG A 68 -8.14 -4.07 15.09
N TYR A 69 -9.37 -3.80 14.67
CA TYR A 69 -9.93 -2.47 14.59
C TYR A 69 -11.00 -2.30 15.67
N PRO A 70 -10.65 -1.74 16.85
CA PRO A 70 -11.58 -1.63 17.99
C PRO A 70 -12.90 -0.93 17.65
N ALA A 71 -12.83 0.07 16.75
CA ALA A 71 -13.99 0.87 16.36
C ALA A 71 -15.07 0.06 15.61
N PHE A 72 -14.72 -1.06 14.98
CA PHE A 72 -15.66 -1.82 14.14
C PHE A 72 -15.58 -3.34 14.28
N ARG A 73 -14.89 -3.83 15.29
CA ARG A 73 -14.78 -5.28 15.52
C ARG A 73 -16.13 -6.00 15.69
N ASN A 74 -17.15 -5.29 16.18
CA ASN A 74 -18.50 -5.82 16.44
C ASN A 74 -19.51 -5.47 15.33
N MET A 75 -19.12 -4.70 14.30
CA MET A 75 -19.99 -4.29 13.20
C MET A 75 -19.98 -5.35 12.09
N THR A 76 -21.08 -5.49 11.37
CA THR A 76 -21.10 -6.24 10.10
C THR A 76 -20.32 -5.48 9.02
N LEU A 77 -20.01 -6.13 7.89
CA LEU A 77 -19.37 -5.45 6.77
C LEU A 77 -20.27 -4.37 6.15
N GLU A 78 -21.58 -4.59 6.13
CA GLU A 78 -22.55 -3.62 5.63
C GLU A 78 -22.60 -2.37 6.50
N GLU A 79 -22.64 -2.54 7.84
CA GLU A 79 -22.61 -1.42 8.78
C GLU A 79 -21.30 -0.62 8.70
N LEU A 80 -20.19 -1.28 8.30
CA LEU A 80 -18.91 -0.60 8.12
C LEU A 80 -18.88 0.33 6.91
N LYS A 81 -19.63 0.00 5.85
CA LYS A 81 -19.48 0.55 4.52
C LYS A 81 -19.47 2.08 4.46
N ASP A 82 -20.28 2.72 5.28
CA ASP A 82 -20.45 4.16 5.25
C ASP A 82 -19.88 4.87 6.49
N THR A 83 -19.13 4.14 7.34
CA THR A 83 -18.57 4.79 8.52
C THR A 83 -17.44 5.75 8.13
N PRO A 84 -17.39 6.96 8.74
CA PRO A 84 -16.32 7.92 8.47
C PRO A 84 -14.93 7.34 8.69
N GLN A 85 -14.77 6.45 9.67
CA GLN A 85 -13.50 5.82 10.01
C GLN A 85 -12.98 4.92 8.87
N ILE A 86 -13.86 4.13 8.27
CA ILE A 86 -13.50 3.28 7.12
C ILE A 86 -13.19 4.15 5.91
N ARG A 87 -14.03 5.12 5.59
CA ARG A 87 -13.79 6.02 4.46
C ARG A 87 -12.43 6.71 4.60
N HIS A 88 -12.10 7.20 5.80
CA HIS A 88 -10.80 7.79 6.08
C HIS A 88 -9.65 6.78 5.93
N HIS A 89 -9.81 5.54 6.42
CA HIS A 89 -8.78 4.51 6.27
C HIS A 89 -8.55 4.14 4.80
N CYS A 90 -9.64 3.99 4.02
CA CYS A 90 -9.58 3.70 2.59
C CYS A 90 -8.92 4.84 1.80
N SER A 91 -9.24 6.10 2.12
CA SER A 91 -8.55 7.26 1.55
C SER A 91 -7.04 7.20 1.79
N ARG A 92 -6.61 6.87 3.01
CA ARG A 92 -5.19 6.76 3.35
C ARG A 92 -4.48 5.62 2.61
N ILE A 93 -5.16 4.50 2.35
CA ILE A 93 -4.60 3.44 1.50
C ILE A 93 -4.31 3.99 0.10
N MET A 94 -5.27 4.69 -0.49
CA MET A 94 -5.12 5.24 -1.84
C MET A 94 -4.07 6.34 -1.90
N GLU A 95 -4.03 7.24 -0.90
CA GLU A 95 -3.01 8.29 -0.79
C GLU A 95 -1.59 7.69 -0.67
N PHE A 96 -1.44 6.64 0.14
CA PHE A 96 -0.15 5.96 0.33
C PHE A 96 0.35 5.32 -0.98
N PHE A 97 -0.50 4.55 -1.65
CA PHE A 97 -0.14 3.93 -2.94
C PHE A 97 0.03 4.97 -4.04
N GLY A 98 -0.80 6.02 -4.06
CA GLY A 98 -0.66 7.13 -5.00
C GLY A 98 0.71 7.80 -4.90
N ALA A 99 1.14 8.14 -3.69
CA ALA A 99 2.47 8.74 -3.46
C ALA A 99 3.61 7.82 -3.92
N ALA A 100 3.51 6.52 -3.65
CA ALA A 100 4.49 5.54 -4.10
C ALA A 100 4.54 5.45 -5.65
N ILE A 101 3.37 5.37 -6.30
CA ILE A 101 3.26 5.23 -7.75
C ILE A 101 3.70 6.53 -8.47
N ASP A 102 3.33 7.69 -7.94
CA ASP A 102 3.74 8.99 -8.50
C ASP A 102 5.27 9.15 -8.50
N SER A 103 5.95 8.58 -7.50
CA SER A 103 7.41 8.61 -7.40
C SER A 103 8.13 7.77 -8.45
N LEU A 104 7.46 6.77 -9.06
CA LEU A 104 8.08 5.84 -10.01
C LEU A 104 8.68 6.59 -11.21
N GLY A 105 9.91 6.27 -11.55
CA GLY A 105 10.65 6.90 -12.65
C GLY A 105 11.23 8.27 -12.33
N THR A 106 11.10 8.77 -11.09
CA THR A 106 11.74 10.03 -10.65
C THR A 106 13.08 9.78 -9.96
N GLU A 107 13.94 10.78 -9.89
CA GLU A 107 15.21 10.69 -9.15
C GLU A 107 15.00 10.43 -7.66
N GLN A 108 13.87 10.86 -7.10
CA GLN A 108 13.52 10.70 -5.69
C GLN A 108 12.81 9.38 -5.38
N GLN A 109 12.53 8.53 -6.39
CA GLN A 109 11.78 7.29 -6.22
C GLN A 109 12.25 6.45 -5.04
N ARG A 110 13.56 6.22 -4.94
CA ARG A 110 14.14 5.38 -3.89
C ARG A 110 13.86 5.95 -2.49
N ASP A 111 14.13 7.23 -2.31
CA ASP A 111 14.00 7.89 -1.00
C ASP A 111 12.53 7.94 -0.56
N ILE A 112 11.63 8.23 -1.49
CA ILE A 112 10.19 8.24 -1.25
C ILE A 112 9.70 6.84 -0.86
N LEU A 113 10.04 5.81 -1.65
CA LEU A 113 9.61 4.45 -1.36
C LEU A 113 10.18 3.95 -0.03
N VAL A 114 11.48 4.12 0.21
CA VAL A 114 12.11 3.67 1.46
C VAL A 114 11.49 4.36 2.65
N THR A 115 11.31 5.67 2.62
CA THR A 115 10.73 6.43 3.74
C THR A 115 9.28 6.02 3.99
N ALA A 116 8.43 6.08 2.96
CA ALA A 116 7.00 5.80 3.11
C ALA A 116 6.73 4.36 3.56
N LEU A 117 7.43 3.39 2.97
CA LEU A 117 7.25 1.98 3.31
C LEU A 117 7.81 1.62 4.68
N SER A 118 8.93 2.25 5.07
CA SER A 118 9.49 2.05 6.41
C SER A 118 8.57 2.60 7.50
N ASP A 119 8.06 3.80 7.33
CA ASP A 119 7.12 4.42 8.28
C ASP A 119 5.82 3.61 8.38
N ASN A 120 5.31 3.13 7.24
CA ASN A 120 4.13 2.29 7.18
C ASN A 120 4.36 0.94 7.89
N ALA A 121 5.49 0.29 7.65
CA ALA A 121 5.84 -0.99 8.27
C ALA A 121 6.04 -0.85 9.78
N ASP A 122 6.75 0.18 10.24
CA ASP A 122 6.95 0.48 11.67
C ASP A 122 5.61 0.70 12.38
N TYR A 123 4.75 1.55 11.79
CA TYR A 123 3.42 1.83 12.36
C TYR A 123 2.55 0.57 12.47
N HIS A 124 2.53 -0.26 11.42
CA HIS A 124 1.74 -1.49 11.40
C HIS A 124 2.35 -2.59 12.27
N GLY A 125 3.67 -2.73 12.24
CA GLY A 125 4.39 -3.71 13.06
C GLY A 125 4.16 -3.49 14.56
N LYS A 126 4.21 -2.25 15.04
CA LYS A 126 3.86 -1.88 16.42
C LYS A 126 2.42 -2.21 16.82
N LYS A 127 1.54 -2.43 15.84
CA LYS A 127 0.15 -2.89 16.04
C LYS A 127 -0.02 -4.40 15.87
N GLY A 128 1.07 -5.14 15.77
CA GLY A 128 1.07 -6.59 15.61
C GLY A 128 0.68 -7.06 14.22
N ILE A 129 0.78 -6.20 13.21
CA ILE A 129 0.65 -6.61 11.80
C ILE A 129 1.95 -7.27 11.37
N THR A 130 1.85 -8.48 10.87
CA THR A 130 2.97 -9.31 10.44
C THR A 130 3.12 -9.35 8.92
N LYS A 131 4.20 -9.95 8.43
CA LYS A 131 4.40 -10.19 6.99
C LYS A 131 3.22 -10.91 6.35
N GLU A 132 2.66 -11.91 7.05
CA GLU A 132 1.49 -12.67 6.55
C GLU A 132 0.30 -11.74 6.24
N HIS A 133 0.00 -10.79 7.11
CA HIS A 133 -1.08 -9.82 6.89
C HIS A 133 -0.81 -8.94 5.66
N PHE A 134 0.45 -8.55 5.45
CA PHE A 134 0.85 -7.81 4.25
C PHE A 134 0.70 -8.66 2.98
N ILE A 135 1.12 -9.94 3.01
CA ILE A 135 0.95 -10.88 1.87
C ILE A 135 -0.53 -11.05 1.52
N GLN A 136 -1.39 -11.21 2.52
CA GLN A 136 -2.83 -11.31 2.33
C GLN A 136 -3.40 -10.05 1.68
N MET A 137 -2.99 -8.86 2.14
CA MET A 137 -3.40 -7.58 1.53
C MET A 137 -2.89 -7.46 0.09
N ARG A 138 -1.62 -7.84 -0.18
CA ARG A 138 -1.06 -7.87 -1.52
C ARG A 138 -1.93 -8.67 -2.49
N ASN A 139 -2.29 -9.89 -2.11
CA ASN A 139 -3.07 -10.78 -2.96
C ASN A 139 -4.44 -10.17 -3.29
N VAL A 140 -5.10 -9.57 -2.30
CA VAL A 140 -6.37 -8.87 -2.50
C VAL A 140 -6.21 -7.65 -3.41
N MET A 141 -5.17 -6.86 -3.19
CA MET A 141 -4.92 -5.69 -4.04
C MET A 141 -4.71 -6.07 -5.50
N LEU A 142 -3.85 -7.05 -5.76
CA LEU A 142 -3.59 -7.52 -7.14
C LEU A 142 -4.86 -8.04 -7.81
N GLU A 143 -5.73 -8.75 -7.08
CA GLU A 143 -7.01 -9.22 -7.60
C GLU A 143 -7.96 -8.07 -7.92
N VAL A 144 -8.16 -7.14 -6.98
CA VAL A 144 -9.09 -6.03 -7.15
C VAL A 144 -8.63 -5.09 -8.27
N ILE A 145 -7.34 -4.75 -8.31
CA ILE A 145 -6.77 -3.91 -9.36
C ILE A 145 -6.90 -4.60 -10.73
N SER A 146 -6.54 -5.89 -10.81
CA SER A 146 -6.64 -6.65 -12.05
C SER A 146 -8.06 -6.71 -12.58
N GLY A 147 -9.04 -6.91 -11.71
CA GLY A 147 -10.46 -6.94 -12.10
C GLY A 147 -11.00 -5.58 -12.50
N ALA A 148 -10.69 -4.54 -11.73
CA ALA A 148 -11.18 -3.18 -11.97
C ALA A 148 -10.61 -2.57 -13.27
N CYS A 149 -9.33 -2.82 -13.54
CA CYS A 149 -8.63 -2.28 -14.71
C CYS A 149 -8.61 -3.26 -15.89
N LYS A 150 -9.14 -4.48 -15.73
CA LYS A 150 -9.13 -5.55 -16.76
C LYS A 150 -7.73 -5.85 -17.29
N LEU A 151 -6.78 -5.95 -16.36
CA LEU A 151 -5.37 -6.15 -16.70
C LEU A 151 -5.13 -7.48 -17.40
N ASP A 152 -4.32 -7.46 -18.45
CA ASP A 152 -3.75 -8.66 -19.05
C ASP A 152 -2.61 -9.27 -18.19
N ASP A 153 -1.98 -10.34 -18.65
CA ASP A 153 -0.97 -11.03 -17.85
C ASP A 153 0.35 -10.25 -17.74
N GLU A 154 0.70 -9.44 -18.73
CA GLU A 154 1.89 -8.58 -18.70
C GLU A 154 1.67 -7.41 -17.71
N GLU A 155 0.50 -6.82 -17.74
CA GLU A 155 0.09 -5.74 -16.84
C GLU A 155 0.00 -6.23 -15.39
N LYS A 156 -0.57 -7.43 -15.16
CA LYS A 156 -0.56 -8.08 -13.82
C LYS A 156 0.86 -8.33 -13.33
N LYS A 157 1.76 -8.73 -14.25
CA LYS A 157 3.16 -8.92 -13.90
C LYS A 157 3.82 -7.61 -13.48
N ALA A 158 3.56 -6.49 -14.16
CA ALA A 158 4.09 -5.18 -13.78
C ALA A 158 3.67 -4.80 -12.36
N TRP A 159 2.39 -4.98 -12.02
CA TRP A 159 1.89 -4.76 -10.66
C TRP A 159 2.50 -5.71 -9.63
N SER A 160 2.67 -6.99 -9.97
CA SER A 160 3.35 -7.94 -9.08
C SER A 160 4.78 -7.52 -8.80
N ASP A 161 5.53 -7.10 -9.83
CA ASP A 161 6.91 -6.64 -9.71
C ASP A 161 7.02 -5.39 -8.82
N LEU A 162 6.10 -4.42 -8.96
CA LEU A 162 6.02 -3.26 -8.05
C LEU A 162 5.77 -3.70 -6.61
N MET A 163 4.79 -4.58 -6.39
CA MET A 163 4.47 -5.07 -5.06
C MET A 163 5.66 -5.81 -4.43
N ASP A 164 6.42 -6.58 -5.19
CA ASP A 164 7.61 -7.28 -4.70
C ASP A 164 8.69 -6.31 -4.23
N ILE A 165 8.89 -5.19 -4.95
CA ILE A 165 9.80 -4.11 -4.56
C ILE A 165 9.33 -3.49 -3.23
N MET A 166 8.05 -3.14 -3.14
CA MET A 166 7.47 -2.50 -1.95
C MET A 166 7.57 -3.44 -0.73
N TYR A 167 7.23 -4.71 -0.90
CA TYR A 167 7.24 -5.68 0.20
C TYR A 167 8.64 -6.08 0.64
N HIS A 168 9.61 -6.05 -0.26
CA HIS A 168 11.01 -6.24 0.14
C HIS A 168 11.44 -5.18 1.18
N ILE A 169 11.13 -3.91 0.95
CA ILE A 169 11.43 -2.83 1.90
C ILE A 169 10.64 -3.03 3.21
N THR A 170 9.33 -3.24 3.10
CA THR A 170 8.43 -3.46 4.25
C THR A 170 8.90 -4.60 5.14
N PHE A 171 9.29 -5.73 4.55
CA PHE A 171 9.69 -6.93 5.30
C PHE A 171 11.03 -6.79 6.00
N ASN A 172 11.96 -6.05 5.42
CA ASN A 172 13.23 -5.72 6.08
C ASN A 172 13.02 -4.92 7.37
N VAL A 173 12.07 -3.99 7.36
CA VAL A 173 11.69 -3.23 8.56
C VAL A 173 11.02 -4.11 9.60
N LEU A 174 10.05 -4.94 9.20
CA LEU A 174 9.35 -5.85 10.11
C LEU A 174 10.31 -6.86 10.76
N ASP A 175 11.32 -7.34 10.02
CA ASP A 175 12.36 -8.22 10.58
C ASP A 175 13.24 -7.52 11.61
N ALA A 176 13.50 -6.23 11.41
CA ALA A 176 14.29 -5.44 12.36
C ALA A 176 13.51 -5.15 13.66
N LEU A 177 12.18 -5.07 13.61
CA LEU A 177 11.34 -4.85 14.79
C LEU A 177 11.18 -6.12 15.66
N ASN A 178 11.41 -7.30 15.09
CA ASN A 178 11.24 -8.58 15.78
C ASN A 178 12.55 -9.15 16.35
N LYS A 179 13.63 -8.38 16.30
CA LYS A 179 14.94 -8.67 16.91
C LYS A 179 15.09 -7.99 18.27
#